data_a06b75d431f55a1db7f75186901441b0
#
_entry.id   a06b75d431f55a1db7f75186901441b0
#
_cell.length_a   1.000
_cell.length_b   1.000
_cell.length_c   1.000
_cell.angle_alpha   90.00
_cell.angle_beta   90.00
_cell.angle_gamma   90.00
#
_symmetry.space_group_name_H-M   'P 1'
#
loop_
_entity.id
_entity.type
_entity.pdbx_description
1 polymer ?
#
loop_
_entity_poly.entity_id
_entity_poly.type
_entity_poly.pdbx_seq_one_letter_code
_entity_poly.pdbx_strand_id
1 'polypeptide(L)'
;MKKVLLSIFLILALSAAVYSQEMMDQRVAIVNLSKSEIISRKQLDQTIKVLQHAGVNKSEQEVLEVMVEDVLLRQAAEKEGIQVSEAEILSAIRKEVGAGANVSDDQLKDFVEQRMNVSWTVYADRSKTTLAIQRYIRKVKGSKLANIPAPTDSEVKQFYDENTKQFFMPKRVTIDHIYVDTRGLNSVELQKALERINGYSKQIGSSSAEFEKVVELSDDSASKYNHGRFGTLRIDDSNRRKFMGDDFFNTVFNLSKGSISSVIKSNVGYHIVRVVDVDEPQLLALDEKVSDEQSITVKDTIVQYLTAKKQDAVFKDCVREVTDDLKKKATIKYFL
;
A
#
# COMPACT_ATOMS: atom_id res chain seq x y z
N MET A 1 -1.31 -6.17 -2.10
CA MET A 1 -0.13 -6.78 -1.45
C MET A 1 0.53 -5.94 -0.33
N LYS A 2 0.02 -4.74 0.03
CA LYS A 2 0.62 -3.87 1.09
C LYS A 2 0.18 -4.17 2.54
N LYS A 3 -0.71 -5.13 2.80
CA LYS A 3 -1.32 -5.35 4.14
C LYS A 3 -0.67 -6.42 5.02
N VAL A 4 0.27 -7.23 4.53
CA VAL A 4 0.82 -8.38 5.27
C VAL A 4 1.97 -8.00 6.21
N LEU A 5 2.70 -6.92 5.94
CA LEU A 5 3.82 -6.46 6.78
C LEU A 5 3.40 -5.65 8.02
N LEU A 6 2.13 -5.23 8.11
CA LEU A 6 1.67 -4.32 9.18
C LEU A 6 1.29 -5.01 10.49
N SER A 7 1.06 -6.33 10.48
CA SER A 7 0.40 -7.01 11.62
C SER A 7 1.30 -7.37 12.80
N ILE A 8 2.63 -7.38 12.67
CA ILE A 8 3.54 -7.66 13.78
C ILE A 8 4.04 -6.36 14.43
N PHE A 9 4.22 -5.30 13.65
CA PHE A 9 4.70 -4.01 14.14
C PHE A 9 3.68 -3.22 14.97
N LEU A 10 2.40 -3.50 14.83
CA LEU A 10 1.36 -2.80 15.60
C LEU A 10 1.36 -3.19 17.09
N ILE A 11 1.86 -4.38 17.43
CA ILE A 11 1.84 -4.91 18.78
C ILE A 11 3.02 -4.41 19.62
N LEU A 12 4.19 -4.18 19.01
CA LEU A 12 5.42 -3.77 19.69
C LEU A 12 5.49 -2.28 20.08
N ALA A 13 4.52 -1.47 19.71
CA ALA A 13 4.65 -0.01 19.76
C ALA A 13 3.88 0.71 20.87
N LEU A 14 3.41 0.02 21.91
CA LEU A 14 2.42 0.59 22.84
C LEU A 14 2.92 1.01 24.23
N SER A 15 4.20 0.84 24.55
CA SER A 15 4.67 0.95 25.93
C SER A 15 5.39 2.24 26.36
N ALA A 16 5.48 3.27 25.52
CA ALA A 16 6.27 4.46 25.83
C ALA A 16 5.45 5.73 26.08
N ALA A 17 4.48 5.72 26.97
CA ALA A 17 3.92 6.97 27.49
C ALA A 17 3.50 6.83 28.96
N VAL A 18 4.00 7.74 29.79
CA VAL A 18 3.58 8.08 31.16
C VAL A 18 4.41 7.47 32.29
N TYR A 19 5.57 8.06 32.56
CA TYR A 19 6.37 7.77 33.78
C TYR A 19 6.08 8.65 34.99
N SER A 20 5.06 9.50 35.01
CA SER A 20 4.95 10.52 36.05
C SER A 20 3.75 10.45 37.00
N GLN A 21 2.90 9.39 36.97
CA GLN A 21 1.77 9.24 37.88
C GLN A 21 1.51 7.80 38.39
N GLU A 22 2.56 7.00 38.54
CA GLU A 22 2.44 5.53 38.75
C GLU A 22 2.21 5.05 40.17
N MET A 23 2.12 5.93 41.18
CA MET A 23 2.01 5.47 42.57
C MET A 23 0.61 4.99 42.97
N MET A 24 -0.41 5.07 42.13
CA MET A 24 -1.78 4.60 42.43
C MET A 24 -2.38 3.65 41.38
N ASP A 25 -1.65 3.24 40.35
CA ASP A 25 -2.15 2.33 39.32
C ASP A 25 -1.88 0.87 39.69
N GLN A 26 -2.90 0.02 39.57
CA GLN A 26 -2.77 -1.40 39.91
C GLN A 26 -1.77 -2.07 38.96
N ARG A 27 -0.76 -2.71 39.52
CA ARG A 27 0.18 -3.54 38.76
C ARG A 27 -0.47 -4.84 38.31
N VAL A 28 -0.25 -5.22 37.04
CA VAL A 28 -0.72 -6.50 36.48
C VAL A 28 0.42 -7.46 36.19
N ALA A 29 1.65 -6.95 35.99
CA ALA A 29 2.86 -7.77 35.97
C ALA A 29 4.09 -6.98 36.42
N ILE A 30 5.11 -7.71 36.88
CA ILE A 30 6.47 -7.23 37.11
C ILE A 30 7.40 -8.12 36.34
N VAL A 31 8.22 -7.52 35.50
CA VAL A 31 9.20 -8.18 34.64
C VAL A 31 10.60 -7.74 35.05
N ASN A 32 11.47 -8.68 35.32
CA ASN A 32 12.86 -8.40 35.70
C ASN A 32 13.80 -9.34 34.95
N LEU A 33 14.49 -8.80 33.94
CA LEU A 33 15.58 -9.46 33.20
C LEU A 33 16.92 -8.78 33.48
N SER A 34 17.01 -7.47 33.31
CA SER A 34 18.18 -6.63 33.63
C SER A 34 17.82 -5.51 34.62
N LYS A 35 16.56 -5.13 34.67
CA LYS A 35 15.98 -4.16 35.61
C LYS A 35 14.54 -4.56 35.90
N SER A 36 14.01 -4.14 37.05
CA SER A 36 12.60 -4.37 37.39
C SER A 36 11.72 -3.34 36.67
N GLU A 37 10.70 -3.81 35.97
CA GLU A 37 9.74 -2.97 35.29
C GLU A 37 8.31 -3.44 35.52
N ILE A 38 7.41 -2.51 35.79
CA ILE A 38 6.01 -2.77 36.14
C ILE A 38 5.16 -2.55 34.90
N ILE A 39 4.26 -3.49 34.62
CA ILE A 39 3.16 -3.29 33.67
C ILE A 39 1.93 -2.98 34.51
N SER A 40 1.31 -1.81 34.27
CA SER A 40 0.15 -1.37 35.01
C SER A 40 -1.16 -1.74 34.32
N ARG A 41 -2.26 -1.77 35.09
CA ARG A 41 -3.63 -1.99 34.60
C ARG A 41 -3.97 -0.98 33.49
N LYS A 42 -3.65 0.28 33.70
CA LYS A 42 -3.92 1.36 32.75
C LYS A 42 -3.22 1.12 31.40
N GLN A 43 -1.95 0.70 31.43
CA GLN A 43 -1.20 0.37 30.21
C GLN A 43 -1.84 -0.82 29.48
N LEU A 44 -2.22 -1.86 30.20
CA LEU A 44 -2.90 -3.03 29.63
C LEU A 44 -4.23 -2.66 28.98
N ASP A 45 -5.09 -1.90 29.66
CA ASP A 45 -6.39 -1.48 29.14
C ASP A 45 -6.25 -0.58 27.92
N GLN A 46 -5.26 0.32 27.91
CA GLN A 46 -4.96 1.15 26.74
C GLN A 46 -4.50 0.30 25.55
N THR A 47 -3.65 -0.69 25.78
CA THR A 47 -3.17 -1.60 24.75
C THR A 47 -4.32 -2.40 24.14
N ILE A 48 -5.22 -2.94 24.98
CA ILE A 48 -6.41 -3.67 24.54
C ILE A 48 -7.28 -2.78 23.66
N LYS A 49 -7.56 -1.53 24.07
CA LYS A 49 -8.37 -0.59 23.28
C LYS A 49 -7.76 -0.31 21.91
N VAL A 50 -6.45 -0.09 21.83
CA VAL A 50 -5.78 0.15 20.55
C VAL A 50 -5.86 -1.07 19.64
N LEU A 51 -5.65 -2.27 20.17
CA LEU A 51 -5.79 -3.51 19.39
C LEU A 51 -7.22 -3.70 18.87
N GLN A 52 -8.22 -3.45 19.71
CA GLN A 52 -9.64 -3.52 19.33
C GLN A 52 -9.98 -2.52 18.19
N HIS A 53 -9.50 -1.27 18.27
CA HIS A 53 -9.67 -0.28 17.19
C HIS A 53 -8.97 -0.69 15.89
N ALA A 54 -7.88 -1.46 15.99
CA ALA A 54 -7.21 -2.04 14.83
C ALA A 54 -7.87 -3.34 14.32
N GLY A 55 -8.99 -3.77 14.91
CA GLY A 55 -9.71 -5.00 14.55
C GLY A 55 -9.03 -6.28 15.06
N VAL A 56 -8.11 -6.17 16.01
CA VAL A 56 -7.40 -7.31 16.61
C VAL A 56 -8.04 -7.66 17.96
N ASN A 57 -8.75 -8.77 18.01
CA ASN A 57 -9.39 -9.27 19.23
C ASN A 57 -8.48 -10.31 19.90
N LYS A 58 -7.92 -9.94 21.03
CA LYS A 58 -7.13 -10.82 21.92
C LYS A 58 -7.68 -10.78 23.32
N SER A 59 -7.53 -11.87 24.06
CA SER A 59 -7.83 -11.90 25.47
C SER A 59 -6.87 -11.00 26.27
N GLU A 60 -7.30 -10.55 27.44
CA GLU A 60 -6.47 -9.74 28.35
C GLU A 60 -5.13 -10.41 28.64
N GLN A 61 -5.15 -11.72 28.90
CA GLN A 61 -3.95 -12.50 29.16
C GLN A 61 -3.00 -12.55 27.96
N GLU A 62 -3.51 -12.73 26.73
CA GLU A 62 -2.69 -12.70 25.51
C GLU A 62 -2.06 -11.33 25.28
N VAL A 63 -2.77 -10.25 25.59
CA VAL A 63 -2.22 -8.88 25.48
C VAL A 63 -1.14 -8.68 26.52
N LEU A 64 -1.36 -9.10 27.78
CA LEU A 64 -0.36 -9.00 28.83
C LEU A 64 0.91 -9.79 28.49
N GLU A 65 0.77 -11.00 27.94
CA GLU A 65 1.92 -11.80 27.50
C GLU A 65 2.75 -11.05 26.44
N VAL A 66 2.10 -10.44 25.44
CA VAL A 66 2.78 -9.64 24.42
C VAL A 66 3.50 -8.44 25.04
N MET A 67 2.90 -7.78 26.04
CA MET A 67 3.56 -6.67 26.76
C MET A 67 4.77 -7.13 27.55
N VAL A 68 4.69 -8.30 28.20
CA VAL A 68 5.83 -8.92 28.89
C VAL A 68 6.96 -9.23 27.92
N GLU A 69 6.64 -9.80 26.76
CA GLU A 69 7.59 -10.11 25.69
C GLU A 69 8.30 -8.85 25.17
N ASP A 70 7.56 -7.74 24.96
CA ASP A 70 8.13 -6.46 24.58
C ASP A 70 9.14 -5.94 25.61
N VAL A 71 8.77 -5.97 26.90
CA VAL A 71 9.67 -5.56 28.00
C VAL A 71 10.95 -6.38 28.01
N LEU A 72 10.85 -7.71 27.85
CA LEU A 72 12.01 -8.60 27.81
C LEU A 72 12.95 -8.31 26.65
N LEU A 73 12.40 -8.16 25.45
CA LEU A 73 13.17 -7.87 24.24
C LEU A 73 13.85 -6.50 24.31
N ARG A 74 13.16 -5.50 24.84
CA ARG A 74 13.69 -4.16 25.02
C ARG A 74 14.81 -4.15 26.06
N GLN A 75 14.62 -4.77 27.22
CA GLN A 75 15.66 -4.89 28.25
C GLN A 75 16.87 -5.66 27.74
N ALA A 76 16.67 -6.70 26.91
CA ALA A 76 17.76 -7.44 26.30
C ALA A 76 18.54 -6.60 25.29
N ALA A 77 17.85 -5.83 24.42
CA ALA A 77 18.49 -4.92 23.48
C ALA A 77 19.29 -3.81 24.20
N GLU A 78 18.73 -3.22 25.25
CA GLU A 78 19.40 -2.23 26.10
C GLU A 78 20.68 -2.82 26.75
N LYS A 79 20.58 -4.01 27.35
CA LYS A 79 21.70 -4.71 27.96
C LYS A 79 22.86 -5.00 26.99
N GLU A 80 22.53 -5.31 25.74
CA GLU A 80 23.49 -5.54 24.65
C GLU A 80 24.03 -4.25 24.04
N GLY A 81 23.67 -3.09 24.58
CA GLY A 81 24.15 -1.77 24.12
C GLY A 81 23.71 -1.42 22.69
N ILE A 82 22.59 -1.95 22.22
CA ILE A 82 22.09 -1.68 20.87
C ILE A 82 21.73 -0.19 20.74
N GLN A 83 22.43 0.50 19.83
CA GLN A 83 22.16 1.92 19.56
C GLN A 83 21.41 2.08 18.23
N VAL A 84 20.52 3.05 18.17
CA VAL A 84 19.80 3.47 16.96
C VAL A 84 19.93 4.98 16.82
N SER A 85 20.46 5.44 15.71
CA SER A 85 20.65 6.86 15.44
C SER A 85 19.35 7.53 15.00
N GLU A 86 19.27 8.86 15.17
CA GLU A 86 18.12 9.65 14.71
C GLU A 86 17.91 9.51 13.19
N ALA A 87 18.97 9.50 12.39
CA ALA A 87 18.89 9.32 10.95
C ALA A 87 18.24 7.99 10.56
N GLU A 88 18.51 6.92 11.32
CA GLU A 88 17.90 5.61 11.07
C GLU A 88 16.42 5.59 11.47
N ILE A 89 16.06 6.28 12.55
CA ILE A 89 14.65 6.43 12.98
C ILE A 89 13.89 7.18 11.89
N LEU A 90 14.39 8.33 11.43
CA LEU A 90 13.79 9.10 10.34
C LEU A 90 13.63 8.28 9.07
N SER A 91 14.68 7.55 8.67
CA SER A 91 14.65 6.69 7.49
C SER A 91 13.59 5.58 7.60
N ALA A 92 13.50 4.94 8.76
CA ALA A 92 12.52 3.88 9.02
C ALA A 92 11.09 4.42 8.96
N ILE A 93 10.84 5.56 9.62
CA ILE A 93 9.52 6.21 9.62
C ILE A 93 9.14 6.64 8.19
N ARG A 94 10.07 7.28 7.43
CA ARG A 94 9.83 7.63 6.02
C ARG A 94 9.35 6.44 5.20
N LYS A 95 10.06 5.31 5.32
CA LYS A 95 9.71 4.08 4.61
C LYS A 95 8.36 3.53 5.05
N GLU A 96 8.06 3.56 6.33
CA GLU A 96 6.81 3.06 6.91
C GLU A 96 5.59 3.84 6.41
N VAL A 97 5.68 5.17 6.41
CA VAL A 97 4.57 6.03 5.96
C VAL A 97 4.54 6.24 4.44
N GLY A 98 5.52 5.71 3.71
CA GLY A 98 5.63 5.86 2.26
C GLY A 98 5.97 7.28 1.81
N ALA A 99 6.64 8.07 2.67
CA ALA A 99 7.06 9.42 2.33
C ALA A 99 8.21 9.40 1.30
N GLY A 100 8.07 10.22 0.24
CA GLY A 100 9.11 10.37 -0.77
C GLY A 100 10.36 11.08 -0.23
N ALA A 101 11.47 10.96 -0.98
CA ALA A 101 12.74 11.62 -0.63
C ALA A 101 12.64 13.15 -0.55
N ASN A 102 11.66 13.75 -1.22
CA ASN A 102 11.46 15.21 -1.29
C ASN A 102 10.71 15.78 -0.07
N VAL A 103 10.20 14.93 0.82
CA VAL A 103 9.51 15.36 2.04
C VAL A 103 10.56 15.75 3.07
N SER A 104 10.55 16.97 3.60
CA SER A 104 11.48 17.41 4.67
C SER A 104 11.19 16.67 5.98
N ASP A 105 12.14 16.68 6.92
CA ASP A 105 11.96 16.05 8.23
C ASP A 105 10.83 16.72 9.03
N ASP A 106 10.66 18.03 8.91
CA ASP A 106 9.57 18.74 9.59
C ASP A 106 8.21 18.38 8.99
N GLN A 107 8.11 18.32 7.65
CA GLN A 107 6.91 17.83 6.98
C GLN A 107 6.57 16.37 7.35
N LEU A 108 7.59 15.53 7.55
CA LEU A 108 7.40 14.15 8.01
C LEU A 108 6.84 14.12 9.44
N LYS A 109 7.36 14.98 10.34
CA LYS A 109 6.86 15.08 11.72
C LYS A 109 5.40 15.53 11.74
N ASP A 110 5.08 16.60 11.03
CA ASP A 110 3.71 17.12 10.92
C ASP A 110 2.76 16.06 10.35
N PHE A 111 3.19 15.35 9.31
CA PHE A 111 2.39 14.27 8.71
C PHE A 111 2.09 13.15 9.72
N VAL A 112 3.10 12.72 10.49
CA VAL A 112 2.93 11.67 11.51
C VAL A 112 1.97 12.14 12.60
N GLU A 113 2.15 13.35 13.13
CA GLU A 113 1.30 13.88 14.20
C GLU A 113 -0.17 14.03 13.76
N GLN A 114 -0.40 14.58 12.58
CA GLN A 114 -1.75 14.77 12.05
C GLN A 114 -2.44 13.46 11.65
N ARG A 115 -1.68 12.52 11.06
CA ARG A 115 -2.27 11.30 10.50
C ARG A 115 -2.42 10.18 11.52
N MET A 116 -1.45 10.08 12.45
CA MET A 116 -1.43 9.02 13.47
C MET A 116 -2.03 9.47 14.82
N ASN A 117 -2.32 10.76 14.96
CA ASN A 117 -2.85 11.37 16.17
C ASN A 117 -2.00 11.04 17.43
N VAL A 118 -0.67 11.04 17.26
CA VAL A 118 0.32 10.86 18.33
C VAL A 118 1.45 11.85 18.13
N SER A 119 2.08 12.32 19.21
CA SER A 119 3.22 13.24 19.11
C SER A 119 4.41 12.56 18.42
N TRP A 120 5.21 13.36 17.70
CA TRP A 120 6.44 12.89 17.07
C TRP A 120 7.36 12.16 18.05
N THR A 121 7.55 12.72 19.24
CA THR A 121 8.42 12.13 20.28
C THR A 121 8.01 10.71 20.62
N VAL A 122 6.72 10.48 20.82
CA VAL A 122 6.19 9.13 21.14
C VAL A 122 6.36 8.20 19.94
N TYR A 123 6.09 8.67 18.72
CA TYR A 123 6.24 7.85 17.51
C TYR A 123 7.69 7.48 17.23
N ALA A 124 8.59 8.46 17.34
CA ALA A 124 10.03 8.26 17.14
C ALA A 124 10.64 7.30 18.18
N ASP A 125 10.24 7.41 19.45
CA ASP A 125 10.71 6.52 20.51
C ASP A 125 10.23 5.07 20.32
N ARG A 126 9.00 4.89 19.86
CA ARG A 126 8.49 3.57 19.46
C ARG A 126 9.29 2.99 18.29
N SER A 127 9.56 3.79 17.26
CA SER A 127 10.35 3.37 16.10
C SER A 127 11.78 3.00 16.50
N LYS A 128 12.39 3.79 17.40
CA LYS A 128 13.70 3.49 17.99
C LYS A 128 13.71 2.14 18.70
N THR A 129 12.73 1.91 19.58
CA THR A 129 12.60 0.65 20.32
C THR A 129 12.43 -0.54 19.37
N THR A 130 11.57 -0.41 18.38
CA THR A 130 11.36 -1.44 17.35
C THR A 130 12.65 -1.76 16.58
N LEU A 131 13.39 -0.75 16.14
CA LEU A 131 14.67 -0.94 15.45
C LEU A 131 15.71 -1.59 16.35
N ALA A 132 15.78 -1.21 17.63
CA ALA A 132 16.70 -1.81 18.58
C ALA A 132 16.40 -3.30 18.80
N ILE A 133 15.14 -3.67 18.97
CA ILE A 133 14.70 -5.06 19.10
C ILE A 133 15.03 -5.85 17.82
N GLN A 134 14.77 -5.31 16.64
CA GLN A 134 15.10 -5.97 15.36
C GLN A 134 16.62 -6.22 15.23
N ARG A 135 17.44 -5.27 15.63
CA ARG A 135 18.91 -5.43 15.66
C ARG A 135 19.34 -6.50 16.63
N TYR A 136 18.76 -6.52 17.81
CA TYR A 136 19.02 -7.54 18.82
C TYR A 136 18.70 -8.94 18.29
N ILE A 137 17.50 -9.14 17.70
CA ILE A 137 17.13 -10.42 17.08
C ILE A 137 18.10 -10.80 15.96
N ARG A 138 18.48 -9.86 15.09
CA ARG A 138 19.48 -10.12 14.02
C ARG A 138 20.85 -10.46 14.58
N LYS A 139 21.28 -9.83 15.68
CA LYS A 139 22.54 -10.14 16.36
C LYS A 139 22.53 -11.58 16.90
N VAL A 140 21.44 -11.99 17.55
CA VAL A 140 21.32 -13.31 18.21
C VAL A 140 21.02 -14.44 17.23
N LYS A 141 20.22 -14.19 16.19
CA LYS A 141 19.73 -15.19 15.23
C LYS A 141 20.24 -14.94 13.80
N GLY A 142 21.34 -14.22 13.64
CA GLY A 142 21.87 -13.81 12.33
C GLY A 142 22.08 -14.97 11.37
N SER A 143 22.65 -16.09 11.83
CA SER A 143 22.87 -17.29 11.00
C SER A 143 21.55 -17.86 10.46
N LYS A 144 20.50 -17.93 11.29
CA LYS A 144 19.18 -18.44 10.87
C LYS A 144 18.54 -17.48 9.85
N LEU A 145 18.67 -16.18 10.07
CA LEU A 145 18.13 -15.15 9.18
C LEU A 145 18.91 -15.02 7.86
N ALA A 146 20.20 -15.34 7.84
CA ALA A 146 21.02 -15.34 6.63
C ALA A 146 20.80 -16.56 5.72
N ASN A 147 20.33 -17.67 6.29
CA ASN A 147 20.20 -18.96 5.59
C ASN A 147 18.75 -19.30 5.23
N ILE A 148 17.93 -18.28 4.89
CA ILE A 148 16.55 -18.50 4.45
C ILE A 148 16.59 -18.94 2.97
N PRO A 149 16.09 -20.16 2.65
CA PRO A 149 16.14 -20.65 1.28
C PRO A 149 15.24 -19.82 0.37
N ALA A 150 15.72 -19.55 -0.84
CA ALA A 150 14.90 -18.92 -1.88
C ALA A 150 13.66 -19.78 -2.18
N PRO A 151 12.58 -19.16 -2.68
CA PRO A 151 11.43 -19.92 -3.17
C PRO A 151 11.87 -20.87 -4.30
N THR A 152 11.38 -22.10 -4.28
CA THR A 152 11.60 -23.08 -5.34
C THR A 152 10.64 -22.84 -6.51
N ASP A 153 10.98 -23.32 -7.70
CA ASP A 153 10.08 -23.24 -8.86
C ASP A 153 8.72 -23.95 -8.60
N SER A 154 8.72 -24.99 -7.79
CA SER A 154 7.49 -25.68 -7.38
C SER A 154 6.58 -24.76 -6.52
N GLU A 155 7.15 -24.04 -5.57
CA GLU A 155 6.40 -23.09 -4.73
C GLU A 155 5.86 -21.91 -5.56
N VAL A 156 6.67 -21.44 -6.52
CA VAL A 156 6.25 -20.38 -7.45
C VAL A 156 5.08 -20.84 -8.31
N LYS A 157 5.20 -22.06 -8.88
CA LYS A 157 4.13 -22.65 -9.69
C LYS A 157 2.86 -22.87 -8.87
N GLN A 158 2.99 -23.43 -7.68
CA GLN A 158 1.84 -23.62 -6.79
C GLN A 158 1.13 -22.31 -6.47
N PHE A 159 1.90 -21.27 -6.11
CA PHE A 159 1.32 -19.96 -5.84
C PHE A 159 0.60 -19.38 -7.05
N TYR A 160 1.17 -19.51 -8.25
CA TYR A 160 0.57 -19.06 -9.49
C TYR A 160 -0.75 -19.80 -9.75
N ASP A 161 -0.77 -21.12 -9.66
CA ASP A 161 -1.93 -21.96 -9.91
C ASP A 161 -3.09 -21.65 -8.91
N GLU A 162 -2.76 -21.40 -7.64
CA GLU A 162 -3.73 -21.05 -6.61
C GLU A 162 -4.25 -19.60 -6.72
N ASN A 163 -3.54 -18.72 -7.44
CA ASN A 163 -3.81 -17.29 -7.49
C ASN A 163 -3.97 -16.74 -8.91
N THR A 164 -4.38 -17.56 -9.88
CA THR A 164 -4.49 -17.20 -11.31
C THR A 164 -5.26 -15.90 -11.57
N LYS A 165 -6.30 -15.61 -10.77
CA LYS A 165 -7.09 -14.37 -10.89
C LYS A 165 -6.27 -13.10 -10.69
N GLN A 166 -5.15 -13.17 -9.96
CA GLN A 166 -4.28 -12.01 -9.73
C GLN A 166 -3.40 -11.68 -10.94
N PHE A 167 -3.23 -12.65 -11.84
CA PHE A 167 -2.42 -12.56 -13.05
C PHE A 167 -3.27 -12.45 -14.31
N PHE A 168 -4.58 -12.36 -14.16
CA PHE A 168 -5.49 -12.10 -15.26
C PHE A 168 -5.46 -10.61 -15.62
N MET A 169 -5.08 -10.32 -16.86
CA MET A 169 -5.11 -8.98 -17.43
C MET A 169 -6.44 -8.78 -18.16
N PRO A 170 -7.30 -7.87 -17.69
CA PRO A 170 -8.56 -7.59 -18.37
C PRO A 170 -8.32 -6.85 -19.68
N LYS A 171 -9.32 -6.85 -20.57
CA LYS A 171 -9.29 -6.06 -21.81
C LYS A 171 -8.93 -4.61 -21.53
N ARG A 172 -7.97 -4.08 -22.30
CA ARG A 172 -7.55 -2.67 -22.26
C ARG A 172 -7.69 -2.07 -23.64
N VAL A 173 -8.05 -0.79 -23.67
CA VAL A 173 -8.14 -0.01 -24.91
C VAL A 173 -7.41 1.30 -24.69
N THR A 174 -6.39 1.57 -25.51
CA THR A 174 -5.68 2.85 -25.53
C THR A 174 -6.32 3.74 -26.57
N ILE A 175 -6.70 4.93 -26.17
CA ILE A 175 -7.44 5.86 -27.04
C ILE A 175 -6.85 7.26 -27.02
N ASP A 176 -7.02 7.91 -28.18
CA ASP A 176 -6.99 9.36 -28.32
C ASP A 176 -8.44 9.87 -28.42
N HIS A 177 -8.71 11.10 -27.97
CA HIS A 177 -10.06 11.65 -28.07
C HIS A 177 -10.06 13.13 -28.47
N ILE A 178 -11.18 13.54 -29.06
CA ILE A 178 -11.62 14.93 -29.21
C ILE A 178 -12.80 15.11 -28.28
N TYR A 179 -12.77 16.11 -27.45
CA TYR A 179 -13.73 16.32 -26.38
C TYR A 179 -14.43 17.68 -26.50
N VAL A 180 -15.73 17.69 -26.28
CA VAL A 180 -16.54 18.90 -26.10
C VAL A 180 -17.22 18.83 -24.74
N ASP A 181 -16.85 19.73 -23.83
CA ASP A 181 -17.38 19.76 -22.47
C ASP A 181 -18.85 20.18 -22.46
N THR A 182 -19.67 19.47 -21.68
CA THR A 182 -21.08 19.80 -21.52
C THR A 182 -21.49 20.09 -20.07
N ARG A 183 -20.53 20.10 -19.16
CA ARG A 183 -20.81 20.32 -17.73
C ARG A 183 -21.25 21.76 -17.49
N GLY A 184 -22.39 21.91 -16.81
CA GLY A 184 -22.94 23.23 -16.48
C GLY A 184 -23.63 23.97 -17.62
N LEU A 185 -23.74 23.37 -18.82
CA LEU A 185 -24.39 23.98 -19.97
C LEU A 185 -25.93 23.92 -19.86
N ASN A 186 -26.61 24.98 -20.30
CA ASN A 186 -28.03 24.98 -20.47
C ASN A 186 -28.46 24.30 -21.81
N SER A 187 -29.79 24.17 -22.05
CA SER A 187 -30.28 23.41 -23.21
C SER A 187 -29.84 23.99 -24.55
N VAL A 188 -29.74 25.31 -24.67
CA VAL A 188 -29.29 25.97 -25.92
C VAL A 188 -27.82 25.75 -26.16
N GLU A 189 -27.02 25.82 -25.10
CA GLU A 189 -25.56 25.56 -25.14
C GLU A 189 -25.28 24.11 -25.43
N LEU A 190 -26.04 23.17 -24.87
CA LEU A 190 -25.93 21.73 -25.18
C LEU A 190 -26.18 21.44 -26.65
N GLN A 191 -27.20 22.11 -27.25
CA GLN A 191 -27.45 21.95 -28.69
C GLN A 191 -26.29 22.46 -29.54
N LYS A 192 -25.72 23.63 -29.20
CA LYS A 192 -24.49 24.14 -29.87
C LYS A 192 -23.29 23.24 -29.71
N ALA A 193 -23.10 22.66 -28.52
CA ALA A 193 -22.02 21.70 -28.28
C ALA A 193 -22.20 20.44 -29.14
N LEU A 194 -23.42 19.94 -29.26
CA LEU A 194 -23.71 18.79 -30.13
C LEU A 194 -23.49 19.12 -31.62
N GLU A 195 -23.91 20.29 -32.09
CA GLU A 195 -23.67 20.76 -33.45
C GLU A 195 -22.15 20.86 -33.72
N ARG A 196 -21.38 21.41 -32.78
CA ARG A 196 -19.92 21.55 -32.87
C ARG A 196 -19.26 20.19 -33.03
N ILE A 197 -19.53 19.22 -32.16
CA ILE A 197 -18.92 17.90 -32.24
C ILE A 197 -19.37 17.13 -33.49
N ASN A 198 -20.60 17.26 -33.91
CA ASN A 198 -21.09 16.69 -35.17
C ASN A 198 -20.38 17.30 -36.41
N GLY A 199 -20.06 18.60 -36.38
CA GLY A 199 -19.23 19.26 -37.37
C GLY A 199 -17.84 18.63 -37.44
N TYR A 200 -17.21 18.42 -36.29
CA TYR A 200 -15.92 17.72 -36.19
C TYR A 200 -16.00 16.30 -36.74
N SER A 201 -17.02 15.54 -36.36
CA SER A 201 -17.21 14.18 -36.87
C SER A 201 -17.35 14.12 -38.38
N LYS A 202 -18.08 15.07 -39.01
CA LYS A 202 -18.20 15.17 -40.46
C LYS A 202 -16.88 15.51 -41.13
N GLN A 203 -16.09 16.41 -40.56
CA GLN A 203 -14.78 16.80 -41.10
C GLN A 203 -13.81 15.63 -41.03
N ILE A 204 -13.78 14.88 -39.92
CA ILE A 204 -12.88 13.77 -39.69
C ILE A 204 -13.22 12.58 -40.59
N GLY A 205 -14.51 12.24 -40.69
CA GLY A 205 -14.91 10.97 -41.33
C GLY A 205 -14.19 9.78 -40.74
N SER A 206 -13.38 9.09 -41.55
CA SER A 206 -12.51 7.99 -41.11
C SER A 206 -11.02 8.31 -41.22
N SER A 207 -10.67 9.58 -41.44
CA SER A 207 -9.29 10.02 -41.72
C SER A 207 -8.54 10.32 -40.41
N SER A 208 -7.49 9.55 -40.14
CA SER A 208 -6.57 9.86 -39.06
C SER A 208 -5.85 11.19 -39.21
N ALA A 209 -5.58 11.60 -40.44
CA ALA A 209 -4.94 12.90 -40.72
C ALA A 209 -5.87 14.08 -40.38
N GLU A 210 -7.17 13.95 -40.68
CA GLU A 210 -8.15 14.96 -40.29
C GLU A 210 -8.41 14.93 -38.76
N PHE A 211 -8.38 13.76 -38.14
CA PHE A 211 -8.45 13.66 -36.67
C PHE A 211 -7.34 14.50 -36.01
N GLU A 212 -6.10 14.40 -36.48
CA GLU A 212 -4.96 15.18 -35.95
C GLU A 212 -5.17 16.70 -36.07
N LYS A 213 -5.79 17.17 -37.14
CA LYS A 213 -6.11 18.59 -37.27
C LYS A 213 -7.22 19.06 -36.35
N VAL A 214 -8.25 18.23 -36.18
CA VAL A 214 -9.42 18.58 -35.39
C VAL A 214 -9.14 18.42 -33.88
N VAL A 215 -8.19 17.59 -33.48
CA VAL A 215 -7.84 17.41 -32.06
C VAL A 215 -7.40 18.72 -31.39
N GLU A 216 -6.83 19.66 -32.14
CA GLU A 216 -6.43 20.99 -31.64
C GLU A 216 -7.65 21.85 -31.21
N LEU A 217 -8.87 21.51 -31.67
CA LEU A 217 -10.11 22.16 -31.31
C LEU A 217 -10.81 21.54 -30.08
N SER A 218 -10.20 20.50 -29.50
CA SER A 218 -10.69 19.82 -28.30
C SER A 218 -10.73 20.75 -27.07
N ASP A 219 -11.79 20.62 -26.26
CA ASP A 219 -11.86 21.31 -24.98
C ASP A 219 -10.97 20.67 -23.89
N ASP A 220 -10.41 19.48 -24.13
CA ASP A 220 -9.44 18.86 -23.22
C ASP A 220 -8.05 19.42 -23.44
N SER A 221 -7.69 20.41 -22.64
CA SER A 221 -6.39 21.07 -22.69
C SER A 221 -5.21 20.14 -22.36
N ALA A 222 -5.44 19.05 -21.62
CA ALA A 222 -4.40 18.11 -21.24
C ALA A 222 -3.99 17.21 -22.42
N SER A 223 -4.95 16.78 -23.24
CA SER A 223 -4.72 15.83 -24.33
C SER A 223 -4.50 16.49 -25.69
N LYS A 224 -5.14 17.64 -25.97
CA LYS A 224 -5.12 18.24 -27.32
C LYS A 224 -3.71 18.54 -27.87
N TYR A 225 -2.76 18.92 -27.02
CA TYR A 225 -1.37 19.16 -27.41
C TYR A 225 -0.51 17.90 -27.43
N ASN A 226 -1.11 16.74 -27.12
CA ASN A 226 -0.49 15.42 -27.18
C ASN A 226 -1.32 14.48 -28.07
N HIS A 227 -1.62 14.92 -29.29
CA HIS A 227 -2.38 14.16 -30.30
C HIS A 227 -3.73 13.62 -29.82
N GLY A 228 -4.33 14.25 -28.81
CA GLY A 228 -5.59 13.82 -28.19
C GLY A 228 -5.44 12.66 -27.19
N ARG A 229 -4.20 12.33 -26.74
CA ARG A 229 -3.93 11.18 -25.90
C ARG A 229 -4.72 11.22 -24.60
N PHE A 230 -5.78 10.39 -24.52
CA PHE A 230 -6.58 10.17 -23.31
C PHE A 230 -5.93 9.13 -22.40
N GLY A 231 -5.29 8.12 -22.98
CA GLY A 231 -4.60 7.04 -22.27
C GLY A 231 -5.31 5.70 -22.40
N THR A 232 -4.90 4.76 -21.54
CA THR A 232 -5.40 3.38 -21.55
C THR A 232 -6.56 3.23 -20.57
N LEU A 233 -7.66 2.69 -21.03
CA LEU A 233 -8.84 2.30 -20.26
C LEU A 233 -8.80 0.80 -20.00
N ARG A 234 -9.22 0.38 -18.82
CA ARG A 234 -9.45 -1.03 -18.47
C ARG A 234 -10.94 -1.29 -18.36
N ILE A 235 -11.40 -2.44 -18.88
CA ILE A 235 -12.83 -2.78 -18.86
C ILE A 235 -13.40 -2.92 -17.44
N ASP A 236 -12.55 -3.25 -16.47
CA ASP A 236 -12.89 -3.42 -15.06
C ASP A 236 -12.69 -2.14 -14.20
N ASP A 237 -12.31 -1.00 -14.80
CA ASP A 237 -12.18 0.29 -14.09
C ASP A 237 -13.56 0.88 -13.76
N SER A 238 -14.11 0.45 -12.64
CA SER A 238 -15.43 0.90 -12.18
C SER A 238 -15.49 2.41 -11.88
N ASN A 239 -14.38 3.03 -11.48
CA ASN A 239 -14.34 4.46 -11.18
C ASN A 239 -14.42 5.30 -12.47
N ARG A 240 -13.59 4.96 -13.47
CA ARG A 240 -13.66 5.63 -14.77
C ARG A 240 -14.98 5.36 -15.48
N ARG A 241 -15.50 4.11 -15.40
CA ARG A 241 -16.83 3.78 -15.94
C ARG A 241 -17.92 4.62 -15.31
N LYS A 242 -17.94 4.76 -13.98
CA LYS A 242 -18.90 5.61 -13.28
C LYS A 242 -18.76 7.09 -13.66
N PHE A 243 -17.54 7.58 -13.86
CA PHE A 243 -17.26 8.97 -14.26
C PHE A 243 -17.69 9.27 -15.69
N MET A 244 -17.33 8.40 -16.64
CA MET A 244 -17.60 8.60 -18.07
C MET A 244 -18.99 8.16 -18.50
N GLY A 245 -19.58 7.18 -17.83
CA GLY A 245 -20.85 6.54 -18.15
C GLY A 245 -20.71 5.25 -18.94
N ASP A 246 -21.72 4.38 -18.82
CA ASP A 246 -21.73 3.06 -19.44
C ASP A 246 -21.73 3.13 -20.97
N ASP A 247 -22.46 4.06 -21.57
CA ASP A 247 -22.54 4.22 -23.03
C ASP A 247 -21.16 4.52 -23.63
N PHE A 248 -20.39 5.40 -22.99
CA PHE A 248 -19.01 5.68 -23.41
C PHE A 248 -18.14 4.42 -23.34
N PHE A 249 -18.14 3.74 -22.18
CA PHE A 249 -17.33 2.54 -22.00
C PHE A 249 -17.69 1.43 -22.96
N ASN A 250 -19.00 1.11 -23.07
CA ASN A 250 -19.46 0.04 -23.95
C ASN A 250 -19.10 0.33 -25.42
N THR A 251 -19.26 1.60 -25.86
CA THR A 251 -18.89 1.97 -27.22
C THR A 251 -17.40 1.80 -27.44
N VAL A 252 -16.54 2.37 -26.58
CA VAL A 252 -15.08 2.34 -26.73
C VAL A 252 -14.55 0.90 -26.74
N PHE A 253 -15.02 0.04 -25.83
CA PHE A 253 -14.55 -1.35 -25.74
C PHE A 253 -15.04 -2.27 -26.88
N ASN A 254 -16.01 -1.82 -27.70
CA ASN A 254 -16.46 -2.53 -28.90
C ASN A 254 -15.78 -2.04 -30.19
N LEU A 255 -14.93 -0.99 -30.10
CA LEU A 255 -14.19 -0.49 -31.28
C LEU A 255 -12.93 -1.34 -31.53
N SER A 256 -12.58 -1.45 -32.80
CA SER A 256 -11.33 -2.11 -33.23
C SER A 256 -10.16 -1.13 -33.27
N LYS A 257 -8.94 -1.65 -33.14
CA LYS A 257 -7.70 -0.87 -33.31
C LYS A 257 -7.70 -0.10 -34.63
N GLY A 258 -7.34 1.16 -34.58
CA GLY A 258 -7.28 2.07 -35.72
C GLY A 258 -8.61 2.71 -36.13
N SER A 259 -9.74 2.29 -35.52
CA SER A 259 -11.04 2.88 -35.86
C SER A 259 -11.24 4.24 -35.16
N ILE A 260 -12.03 5.08 -35.82
CA ILE A 260 -12.52 6.36 -35.29
C ILE A 260 -14.03 6.19 -35.05
N SER A 261 -14.50 6.59 -33.87
CA SER A 261 -15.91 6.47 -33.51
C SER A 261 -16.78 7.54 -34.16
N SER A 262 -18.09 7.28 -34.22
CA SER A 262 -19.08 8.35 -34.25
C SER A 262 -19.04 9.16 -32.95
N VAL A 263 -19.86 10.20 -32.85
CA VAL A 263 -20.00 10.99 -31.61
C VAL A 263 -20.54 10.10 -30.50
N ILE A 264 -19.79 10.02 -29.39
CA ILE A 264 -20.16 9.30 -28.18
C ILE A 264 -20.55 10.32 -27.11
N LYS A 265 -21.67 10.12 -26.45
CA LYS A 265 -22.07 10.88 -25.27
C LYS A 265 -21.50 10.22 -24.02
N SER A 266 -20.95 11.01 -23.12
CA SER A 266 -20.54 10.61 -21.79
C SER A 266 -21.27 11.43 -20.71
N ASN A 267 -21.02 11.13 -19.44
CA ASN A 267 -21.56 11.95 -18.32
C ASN A 267 -20.93 13.35 -18.25
N VAL A 268 -19.83 13.60 -18.95
CA VAL A 268 -19.08 14.87 -18.89
C VAL A 268 -19.12 15.65 -20.20
N GLY A 269 -19.52 15.02 -21.32
CA GLY A 269 -19.56 15.70 -22.61
C GLY A 269 -19.71 14.78 -23.81
N TYR A 270 -19.36 15.30 -24.98
CA TYR A 270 -19.31 14.56 -26.24
C TYR A 270 -17.88 14.25 -26.64
N HIS A 271 -17.68 13.07 -27.21
CA HIS A 271 -16.37 12.58 -27.62
C HIS A 271 -16.38 12.02 -29.05
N ILE A 272 -15.28 12.17 -29.74
CA ILE A 272 -14.90 11.34 -30.90
C ILE A 272 -13.62 10.63 -30.49
N VAL A 273 -13.60 9.31 -30.55
CA VAL A 273 -12.50 8.48 -30.06
C VAL A 273 -11.81 7.82 -31.23
N ARG A 274 -10.48 7.85 -31.24
CA ARG A 274 -9.62 7.02 -32.09
C ARG A 274 -8.97 5.94 -31.24
N VAL A 275 -9.15 4.68 -31.61
CA VAL A 275 -8.51 3.56 -30.92
C VAL A 275 -7.08 3.40 -31.40
N VAL A 276 -6.14 3.57 -30.48
CA VAL A 276 -4.70 3.43 -30.77
C VAL A 276 -4.24 2.00 -30.62
N ASP A 277 -4.69 1.34 -29.54
CA ASP A 277 -4.35 -0.06 -29.29
C ASP A 277 -5.46 -0.79 -28.51
N VAL A 278 -5.49 -2.13 -28.66
CA VAL A 278 -6.42 -3.02 -27.96
C VAL A 278 -5.64 -4.22 -27.45
N ASP A 279 -5.61 -4.37 -26.12
CA ASP A 279 -5.10 -5.58 -25.48
C ASP A 279 -6.29 -6.46 -25.10
N GLU A 280 -6.37 -7.62 -25.70
CA GLU A 280 -7.42 -8.59 -25.36
C GLU A 280 -7.15 -9.19 -23.97
N PRO A 281 -8.21 -9.66 -23.26
CA PRO A 281 -8.04 -10.24 -21.93
C PRO A 281 -7.20 -11.51 -22.01
N GLN A 282 -6.21 -11.62 -21.15
CA GLN A 282 -5.32 -12.79 -21.10
C GLN A 282 -4.88 -13.11 -19.67
N LEU A 283 -4.58 -14.41 -19.43
CA LEU A 283 -3.87 -14.83 -18.24
C LEU A 283 -2.37 -14.73 -18.54
N LEU A 284 -1.68 -13.85 -17.81
CA LEU A 284 -0.24 -13.68 -17.97
C LEU A 284 0.50 -14.95 -17.53
N ALA A 285 1.34 -15.51 -18.40
CA ALA A 285 2.23 -16.61 -18.07
C ALA A 285 3.34 -16.17 -17.10
N LEU A 286 4.04 -17.13 -16.49
CA LEU A 286 5.08 -16.86 -15.50
C LEU A 286 6.24 -15.99 -16.01
N ASP A 287 6.57 -16.11 -17.28
CA ASP A 287 7.66 -15.40 -17.98
C ASP A 287 7.20 -14.08 -18.61
N GLU A 288 5.89 -13.80 -18.62
CA GLU A 288 5.36 -12.54 -19.12
C GLU A 288 5.53 -11.40 -18.13
N LYS A 289 5.70 -10.18 -18.64
CA LYS A 289 5.82 -8.97 -17.84
C LYS A 289 4.48 -8.58 -17.23
N VAL A 290 4.49 -8.09 -16.00
CA VAL A 290 3.29 -7.62 -15.32
C VAL A 290 2.78 -6.27 -15.85
N SER A 291 3.64 -5.50 -16.51
CA SER A 291 3.29 -4.26 -17.24
C SER A 291 4.37 -3.91 -18.26
N ASP A 292 4.00 -3.11 -19.25
CA ASP A 292 4.92 -2.63 -20.28
C ASP A 292 6.01 -1.69 -19.73
N GLU A 293 5.71 -0.99 -18.64
CA GLU A 293 6.60 -0.03 -18.00
C GLU A 293 7.65 -0.71 -17.08
N GLN A 294 7.42 -1.96 -16.69
CA GLN A 294 8.27 -2.69 -15.75
C GLN A 294 8.87 -3.91 -16.42
N SER A 295 10.18 -4.10 -16.26
CA SER A 295 10.89 -5.30 -16.75
C SER A 295 10.67 -6.54 -15.88
N ILE A 296 9.76 -6.47 -14.89
CA ILE A 296 9.49 -7.52 -13.91
C ILE A 296 8.45 -8.49 -14.45
N THR A 297 8.76 -9.81 -14.41
CA THR A 297 7.85 -10.87 -14.82
C THR A 297 6.86 -11.26 -13.70
N VAL A 298 5.82 -12.03 -14.05
CA VAL A 298 4.93 -12.65 -13.07
C VAL A 298 5.74 -13.52 -12.11
N LYS A 299 6.68 -14.32 -12.62
CA LYS A 299 7.58 -15.16 -11.82
C LYS A 299 8.38 -14.31 -10.81
N ASP A 300 8.99 -13.22 -11.26
CA ASP A 300 9.77 -12.34 -10.38
C ASP A 300 8.90 -11.75 -9.25
N THR A 301 7.67 -11.33 -9.59
CA THR A 301 6.72 -10.80 -8.61
C THR A 301 6.35 -11.84 -7.56
N ILE A 302 6.12 -13.08 -7.97
CA ILE A 302 5.82 -14.20 -7.06
C ILE A 302 7.04 -14.52 -6.19
N VAL A 303 8.24 -14.60 -6.77
CA VAL A 303 9.50 -14.85 -6.04
C VAL A 303 9.71 -13.78 -4.98
N GLN A 304 9.55 -12.50 -5.31
CA GLN A 304 9.66 -11.41 -4.35
C GLN A 304 8.66 -11.55 -3.19
N TYR A 305 7.39 -11.85 -3.52
CA TYR A 305 6.35 -12.05 -2.53
C TYR A 305 6.64 -13.23 -1.59
N LEU A 306 6.98 -14.40 -2.16
CA LEU A 306 7.27 -15.61 -1.38
C LEU A 306 8.55 -15.44 -0.55
N THR A 307 9.57 -14.76 -1.07
CA THR A 307 10.80 -14.43 -0.32
C THR A 307 10.47 -13.58 0.90
N ALA A 308 9.70 -12.51 0.72
CA ALA A 308 9.29 -11.65 1.83
C ALA A 308 8.45 -12.42 2.87
N LYS A 309 7.56 -13.31 2.42
CA LYS A 309 6.75 -14.18 3.29
C LYS A 309 7.61 -15.17 4.10
N LYS A 310 8.60 -15.80 3.47
CA LYS A 310 9.56 -16.70 4.17
C LYS A 310 10.39 -15.94 5.18
N GLN A 311 10.92 -14.76 4.81
CA GLN A 311 11.68 -13.89 5.71
C GLN A 311 10.87 -13.47 6.93
N ASP A 312 9.62 -13.08 6.74
CA ASP A 312 8.70 -12.71 7.83
C ASP A 312 8.43 -13.90 8.76
N ALA A 313 8.15 -15.08 8.20
CA ALA A 313 7.90 -16.29 8.99
C ALA A 313 9.12 -16.68 9.84
N VAL A 314 10.32 -16.70 9.23
CA VAL A 314 11.56 -17.03 9.95
C VAL A 314 11.89 -15.97 11.01
N PHE A 315 11.65 -14.69 10.71
CA PHE A 315 11.84 -13.62 11.70
C PHE A 315 10.93 -13.79 12.90
N LYS A 316 9.64 -14.11 12.69
CA LYS A 316 8.68 -14.41 13.75
C LYS A 316 9.12 -15.58 14.62
N ASP A 317 9.60 -16.64 13.99
CA ASP A 317 10.15 -17.79 14.72
C ASP A 317 11.39 -17.41 15.53
N CYS A 318 12.28 -16.58 14.99
CA CYS A 318 13.43 -16.05 15.72
C CYS A 318 13.00 -15.21 16.93
N VAL A 319 12.00 -14.35 16.78
CA VAL A 319 11.44 -13.56 17.90
C VAL A 319 10.91 -14.49 18.99
N ARG A 320 10.09 -15.47 18.62
CA ARG A 320 9.52 -16.45 19.58
C ARG A 320 10.64 -17.20 20.33
N GLU A 321 11.61 -17.78 19.64
CA GLU A 321 12.73 -18.50 20.25
C GLU A 321 13.53 -17.63 21.23
N VAL A 322 13.84 -16.39 20.82
CA VAL A 322 14.56 -15.43 21.67
C VAL A 322 13.74 -15.07 22.91
N THR A 323 12.45 -14.81 22.71
CA THR A 323 11.54 -14.47 23.83
C THR A 323 11.41 -15.61 24.82
N ASP A 324 11.26 -16.85 24.32
CA ASP A 324 11.21 -18.05 25.19
C ASP A 324 12.51 -18.22 26.00
N ASP A 325 13.64 -17.94 25.41
CA ASP A 325 14.94 -17.99 26.10
C ASP A 325 15.11 -16.86 27.11
N LEU A 326 14.55 -15.66 26.83
CA LEU A 326 14.57 -14.55 27.78
C LEU A 326 13.61 -14.81 28.96
N LYS A 327 12.42 -15.38 28.71
CA LYS A 327 11.47 -15.79 29.78
C LYS A 327 12.11 -16.74 30.79
N LYS A 328 12.92 -17.70 30.35
CA LYS A 328 13.67 -18.64 31.22
C LYS A 328 14.70 -17.93 32.10
N LYS A 329 15.23 -16.79 31.67
CA LYS A 329 16.28 -16.02 32.38
C LYS A 329 15.71 -14.91 33.26
N ALA A 330 14.46 -14.54 33.05
CA ALA A 330 13.80 -13.45 33.75
C ALA A 330 13.01 -13.93 34.95
N THR A 331 12.77 -13.03 35.93
CA THR A 331 11.76 -13.21 36.94
C THR A 331 10.50 -12.44 36.57
N ILE A 332 9.41 -13.16 36.31
CA ILE A 332 8.12 -12.58 35.91
C ILE A 332 7.09 -12.91 37.01
N LYS A 333 6.37 -11.90 37.47
CA LYS A 333 5.27 -12.05 38.42
C LYS A 333 4.00 -11.45 37.83
N TYR A 334 2.93 -12.22 37.77
CA TYR A 334 1.61 -11.80 37.30
C TYR A 334 0.68 -11.55 38.49
N PHE A 335 -0.24 -10.59 38.34
CA PHE A 335 -1.20 -10.16 39.39
C PHE A 335 -2.62 -10.03 38.81
N LEU A 336 -2.91 -10.72 37.71
CA LEU A 336 -4.26 -10.80 37.15
C LEU A 336 -5.17 -11.67 38.00
#